data_f8d2b1f0200f5cdddfa441523f688bfa
#
_entry.id   f8d2b1f0200f5cdddfa441523f688bfa
#
_cell.length_a   1.000
_cell.length_b   1.000
_cell.length_c   1.000
_cell.angle_alpha   90.00
_cell.angle_beta   90.00
_cell.angle_gamma   90.00
#
_symmetry.space_group_name_H-M   'P 1'
#
loop_
_entity.id
_entity.type
_entity.pdbx_description
1 polymer ?
#
loop_
_entity_poly.entity_id
_entity_poly.type
_entity_poly.pdbx_seq_one_letter_code
_entity_poly.pdbx_strand_id
1 'polypeptide(L)'
;MWGEPPTRQTIDFDPPVAFYGRHPPLPKLPDLMALVKAVTFDLAGTVLFPHPSVGAVYAACAQKHGVTAGAAELDAAFGPALRSANKAAKAEVFWREVVTRTFGPQLPAAQAEAVFQECWQAFADAKAWRVSLGLVSVLGALKFLGIKVAVLSNADARMRRVLEQKDLARHFDGIFLSEEIGCAKPDPKAYAYAARSLGVALTALVHIGDSPVEDGEGPRNAGAVGVIIGGRHAPEKCLRAERMADVPKLIQALLNEGRAKGKFSRHVVNLLANLRGVPEDRGRSTDRELKTMDEAMGEAFKKMRLDKPVPEDVIIAHWSELLPLKLARRSAPLKMADGGRLVIQCENSVIKAELRFHERALLAKIRELPGCAEVRSLAFVNA
;
A
#
# COMPACT_ATOMS: atom_id res chain seq x y z
N MET A 1 27.35 71.65 -17.22
CA MET A 1 27.35 70.66 -18.31
C MET A 1 27.18 69.32 -17.67
N TRP A 2 25.96 68.77 -17.77
CA TRP A 2 25.60 67.48 -17.21
C TRP A 2 25.64 66.47 -18.35
N GLY A 3 26.52 65.45 -18.24
CA GLY A 3 26.67 64.40 -19.24
C GLY A 3 25.50 63.39 -19.14
N GLU A 4 24.98 63.02 -20.28
CA GLU A 4 23.88 62.05 -20.42
C GLU A 4 24.31 60.63 -19.91
N PRO A 5 23.39 59.89 -19.31
CA PRO A 5 23.66 58.49 -18.91
C PRO A 5 23.69 57.54 -20.13
N PRO A 6 24.48 56.48 -20.09
CA PRO A 6 24.60 55.56 -21.22
C PRO A 6 23.28 54.76 -21.43
N THR A 7 22.93 54.66 -22.69
CA THR A 7 21.83 53.88 -23.25
C THR A 7 21.88 52.40 -22.78
N ARG A 8 20.80 51.93 -22.21
CA ARG A 8 20.57 50.52 -21.91
C ARG A 8 20.54 49.72 -23.24
N GLN A 9 21.48 48.83 -23.40
CA GLN A 9 21.35 47.74 -24.38
C GLN A 9 20.26 46.78 -23.87
N THR A 10 19.17 46.70 -24.59
CA THR A 10 18.19 45.64 -24.47
C THR A 10 18.81 44.35 -24.98
N ILE A 11 19.05 43.42 -24.06
CA ILE A 11 19.39 42.05 -24.43
C ILE A 11 18.06 41.40 -24.75
N ASP A 12 17.81 41.14 -26.04
CA ASP A 12 16.68 40.31 -26.48
C ASP A 12 16.94 38.88 -26.01
N PHE A 13 16.21 38.48 -25.03
CA PHE A 13 16.08 37.05 -24.64
C PHE A 13 15.15 36.39 -25.64
N ASP A 14 15.68 35.73 -26.62
CA ASP A 14 14.94 34.71 -27.35
C ASP A 14 14.46 33.63 -26.36
N PRO A 15 13.17 33.32 -26.28
CA PRO A 15 12.68 32.23 -25.43
C PRO A 15 13.28 30.93 -25.98
N PRO A 16 13.73 30.00 -25.09
CA PRO A 16 14.25 28.74 -25.54
C PRO A 16 13.18 28.02 -26.37
N VAL A 17 13.55 27.68 -27.61
CA VAL A 17 12.73 26.89 -28.51
C VAL A 17 12.31 25.63 -27.76
N ALA A 18 11.03 25.53 -27.47
CA ALA A 18 10.43 24.36 -26.85
C ALA A 18 10.66 23.17 -27.79
N PHE A 19 11.64 22.34 -27.46
CA PHE A 19 11.75 21.00 -28.00
C PHE A 19 10.58 20.16 -27.46
N TYR A 20 9.37 20.43 -27.96
CA TYR A 20 8.29 19.45 -27.96
C TYR A 20 8.64 18.40 -29.01
N GLY A 21 9.63 17.57 -28.70
CA GLY A 21 9.78 16.30 -29.36
C GLY A 21 8.44 15.56 -29.18
N ARG A 22 7.80 15.20 -30.28
CA ARG A 22 6.61 14.34 -30.27
C ARG A 22 6.99 13.11 -29.46
N HIS A 23 6.45 12.99 -28.25
CA HIS A 23 6.53 11.75 -27.50
C HIS A 23 6.04 10.64 -28.45
N PRO A 24 6.75 9.52 -28.54
CA PRO A 24 6.25 8.38 -29.28
C PRO A 24 4.86 8.07 -28.76
N PRO A 25 3.91 7.70 -29.65
CA PRO A 25 2.57 7.35 -29.23
C PRO A 25 2.67 6.29 -28.15
N LEU A 26 1.98 6.52 -27.02
CA LEU A 26 1.95 5.58 -25.90
C LEU A 26 1.61 4.19 -26.47
N PRO A 27 2.40 3.15 -26.14
CA PRO A 27 2.11 1.80 -26.62
C PRO A 27 0.66 1.47 -26.24
N LYS A 28 -0.09 0.93 -27.21
CA LYS A 28 -1.49 0.54 -26.97
C LYS A 28 -1.53 -0.42 -25.79
N LEU A 29 -2.49 -0.26 -24.89
CA LEU A 29 -2.66 -1.11 -23.68
C LEU A 29 -2.38 -2.62 -23.91
N PRO A 30 -2.65 -3.20 -25.09
CA PRO A 30 -2.33 -4.59 -25.41
C PRO A 30 -0.85 -4.98 -25.40
N ASP A 31 0.06 -4.04 -25.67
CA ASP A 31 1.50 -4.30 -25.71
C ASP A 31 2.16 -4.20 -24.31
N LEU A 32 1.49 -3.51 -23.38
CA LEU A 32 1.95 -3.36 -21.99
C LEU A 32 1.71 -4.60 -21.13
N MET A 33 0.76 -5.45 -21.48
CA MET A 33 0.30 -6.57 -20.64
C MET A 33 1.06 -7.89 -20.85
N ALA A 34 2.20 -7.87 -21.57
CA ALA A 34 2.83 -9.10 -22.03
C ALA A 34 3.30 -10.03 -20.89
N LEU A 35 3.68 -9.54 -19.71
CA LEU A 35 4.00 -10.41 -18.55
C LEU A 35 4.27 -9.57 -17.29
N VAL A 36 3.39 -9.59 -16.31
CA VAL A 36 3.67 -9.01 -14.99
C VAL A 36 4.83 -9.79 -14.35
N LYS A 37 5.90 -9.09 -13.97
CA LYS A 37 7.10 -9.67 -13.33
C LYS A 37 7.33 -9.15 -11.92
N ALA A 38 6.82 -7.95 -11.63
CA ALA A 38 6.95 -7.34 -10.32
C ALA A 38 5.70 -6.54 -9.96
N VAL A 39 5.41 -6.51 -8.68
CA VAL A 39 4.37 -5.69 -8.06
C VAL A 39 5.02 -4.85 -6.98
N THR A 40 4.81 -3.53 -7.03
CA THR A 40 5.19 -2.61 -5.96
C THR A 40 3.95 -2.10 -5.26
N PHE A 41 4.05 -1.92 -3.94
CA PHE A 41 2.99 -1.41 -3.09
C PHE A 41 3.38 -0.07 -2.48
N ASP A 42 2.46 0.88 -2.44
CA ASP A 42 2.58 2.01 -1.55
C ASP A 42 2.48 1.58 -0.07
N LEU A 43 2.90 2.42 0.87
CA LEU A 43 2.86 2.13 2.30
C LEU A 43 1.63 2.72 2.98
N ALA A 44 1.58 4.03 3.13
CA ALA A 44 0.59 4.70 3.97
C ALA A 44 -0.77 4.79 3.27
N GLY A 45 -1.79 4.12 3.81
CA GLY A 45 -3.10 4.00 3.15
C GLY A 45 -3.26 2.70 2.33
N THR A 46 -2.18 1.94 2.13
CA THR A 46 -2.17 0.71 1.35
C THR A 46 -1.69 -0.49 2.14
N VAL A 47 -0.44 -0.49 2.58
CA VAL A 47 0.18 -1.56 3.39
C VAL A 47 0.03 -1.29 4.88
N LEU A 48 0.18 -0.02 5.27
CA LEU A 48 0.15 0.43 6.66
C LEU A 48 -0.91 1.53 6.82
N PHE A 49 -1.65 1.46 7.89
CA PHE A 49 -2.66 2.46 8.28
C PHE A 49 -2.32 3.02 9.65
N PRO A 50 -2.40 4.34 9.86
CA PRO A 50 -2.27 4.93 11.20
C PRO A 50 -3.24 4.28 12.18
N HIS A 51 -2.78 4.01 13.39
CA HIS A 51 -3.60 3.33 14.42
C HIS A 51 -3.46 4.02 15.77
N PRO A 52 -4.58 4.33 16.47
CA PRO A 52 -5.99 4.15 16.05
C PRO A 52 -6.42 5.03 14.87
N SER A 53 -5.87 6.26 14.77
CA SER A 53 -5.97 7.21 13.67
C SER A 53 -4.85 8.24 13.80
N VAL A 54 -4.62 9.07 12.77
CA VAL A 54 -3.64 10.17 12.85
C VAL A 54 -4.01 11.13 13.97
N GLY A 55 -5.26 11.55 14.01
CA GLY A 55 -5.73 12.49 15.03
C GLY A 55 -5.65 11.93 16.44
N ALA A 56 -5.90 10.63 16.63
CA ALA A 56 -5.76 10.00 17.95
C ALA A 56 -4.29 9.96 18.42
N VAL A 57 -3.35 9.65 17.52
CA VAL A 57 -1.92 9.69 17.82
C VAL A 57 -1.48 11.12 18.14
N TYR A 58 -1.88 12.09 17.32
CA TYR A 58 -1.53 13.50 17.52
C TYR A 58 -2.10 14.03 18.84
N ALA A 59 -3.37 13.75 19.16
CA ALA A 59 -3.98 14.16 20.42
C ALA A 59 -3.24 13.59 21.64
N ALA A 60 -2.87 12.31 21.58
CA ALA A 60 -2.09 11.66 22.65
C ALA A 60 -0.69 12.28 22.80
N CYS A 61 -0.02 12.62 21.71
CA CYS A 61 1.26 13.32 21.72
C CYS A 61 1.13 14.72 22.34
N ALA A 62 0.13 15.49 21.91
CA ALA A 62 -0.12 16.83 22.41
C ALA A 62 -0.46 16.88 23.91
N GLN A 63 -1.23 15.90 24.38
CA GLN A 63 -1.61 15.78 25.78
C GLN A 63 -0.39 15.66 26.73
N LYS A 64 0.69 15.00 26.30
CA LYS A 64 1.94 14.90 27.07
C LYS A 64 2.60 16.27 27.30
N HIS A 65 2.28 17.24 26.46
CA HIS A 65 2.82 18.60 26.53
C HIS A 65 1.76 19.61 26.99
N GLY A 66 0.67 19.14 27.62
CA GLY A 66 -0.37 19.99 28.18
C GLY A 66 -1.31 20.63 27.12
N VAL A 67 -1.26 20.17 25.88
CA VAL A 67 -2.15 20.63 24.81
C VAL A 67 -3.32 19.67 24.65
N THR A 68 -4.55 20.17 24.78
CA THR A 68 -5.78 19.38 24.58
C THR A 68 -6.33 19.65 23.19
N ALA A 69 -6.46 18.59 22.38
CA ALA A 69 -7.04 18.67 21.06
C ALA A 69 -7.92 17.43 20.78
N GLY A 70 -9.01 17.62 20.07
CA GLY A 70 -9.94 16.54 19.73
C GLY A 70 -9.39 15.64 18.60
N ALA A 71 -9.32 14.33 18.83
CA ALA A 71 -8.81 13.39 17.81
C ALA A 71 -9.60 13.47 16.49
N ALA A 72 -10.93 13.57 16.55
CA ALA A 72 -11.78 13.65 15.36
C ALA A 72 -11.56 14.97 14.57
N GLU A 73 -11.31 16.08 15.27
CA GLU A 73 -11.00 17.37 14.66
C GLU A 73 -9.64 17.30 13.94
N LEU A 74 -8.64 16.71 14.60
CA LEU A 74 -7.31 16.52 14.01
C LEU A 74 -7.36 15.58 12.80
N ASP A 75 -8.15 14.51 12.84
CA ASP A 75 -8.34 13.62 11.68
C ASP A 75 -8.97 14.37 10.50
N ALA A 76 -9.95 15.25 10.75
CA ALA A 76 -10.56 16.05 9.72
C ALA A 76 -9.59 17.10 9.12
N ALA A 77 -8.73 17.68 9.95
CA ALA A 77 -7.75 18.70 9.54
C ALA A 77 -6.52 18.11 8.83
N PHE A 78 -6.16 16.87 9.11
CA PHE A 78 -4.94 16.23 8.60
C PHE A 78 -4.88 16.17 7.07
N GLY A 79 -5.93 15.72 6.41
CA GLY A 79 -5.96 15.60 4.95
C GLY A 79 -5.72 16.92 4.23
N PRO A 80 -6.43 18.02 4.56
CA PRO A 80 -6.14 19.36 4.06
C PRO A 80 -4.71 19.84 4.35
N ALA A 81 -4.21 19.65 5.57
CA ALA A 81 -2.84 20.01 5.97
C ALA A 81 -1.79 19.30 5.11
N LEU A 82 -1.94 17.99 4.92
CA LEU A 82 -1.05 17.15 4.11
C LEU A 82 -1.00 17.61 2.64
N ARG A 83 -2.16 17.98 2.07
CA ARG A 83 -2.22 18.45 0.67
C ARG A 83 -1.60 19.82 0.48
N SER A 84 -1.67 20.69 1.47
CA SER A 84 -1.18 22.07 1.39
C SER A 84 0.28 22.25 1.79
N ALA A 85 0.91 21.23 2.40
CA ALA A 85 2.30 21.30 2.83
C ALA A 85 3.28 21.23 1.64
N ASN A 86 4.46 21.83 1.83
CA ASN A 86 5.48 21.91 0.79
C ASN A 86 6.18 20.54 0.59
N LYS A 87 5.74 19.79 -0.40
CA LYS A 87 6.27 18.45 -0.74
C LYS A 87 7.75 18.47 -1.20
N ALA A 88 8.32 19.60 -1.56
CA ALA A 88 9.73 19.73 -1.93
C ALA A 88 10.67 19.89 -0.73
N ALA A 89 10.13 20.08 0.47
CA ALA A 89 10.92 20.21 1.68
C ALA A 89 11.50 18.86 2.12
N LYS A 90 12.58 18.89 2.92
CA LYS A 90 13.07 17.68 3.61
C LYS A 90 11.97 17.10 4.52
N ALA A 91 11.98 15.78 4.71
CA ALA A 91 10.92 15.06 5.43
C ALA A 91 10.55 15.68 6.78
N GLU A 92 11.53 16.04 7.60
CA GLU A 92 11.27 16.64 8.91
C GLU A 92 10.57 18.02 8.80
N VAL A 93 11.01 18.85 7.86
CA VAL A 93 10.41 20.19 7.62
C VAL A 93 8.98 20.02 7.09
N PHE A 94 8.77 19.10 6.15
CA PHE A 94 7.46 18.77 5.61
C PHE A 94 6.50 18.33 6.71
N TRP A 95 6.89 17.37 7.52
CA TRP A 95 6.03 16.82 8.57
C TRP A 95 5.79 17.82 9.71
N ARG A 96 6.77 18.68 10.02
CA ARG A 96 6.59 19.80 10.96
C ARG A 96 5.48 20.75 10.48
N GLU A 97 5.50 21.08 9.22
CA GLU A 97 4.47 21.90 8.60
C GLU A 97 3.09 21.21 8.65
N VAL A 98 3.03 19.93 8.32
CA VAL A 98 1.79 19.12 8.38
C VAL A 98 1.22 19.08 9.80
N VAL A 99 2.05 18.80 10.80
CA VAL A 99 1.64 18.78 12.21
C VAL A 99 1.11 20.15 12.62
N THR A 100 1.88 21.22 12.39
CA THR A 100 1.49 22.58 12.75
C THR A 100 0.16 22.98 12.11
N ARG A 101 -0.03 22.70 10.81
CA ARG A 101 -1.27 23.02 10.09
C ARG A 101 -2.46 22.18 10.56
N THR A 102 -2.22 20.92 10.95
CA THR A 102 -3.27 20.01 11.45
C THR A 102 -3.82 20.52 12.77
N PHE A 103 -2.97 20.94 13.68
CA PHE A 103 -3.41 21.51 14.95
C PHE A 103 -3.97 22.94 14.79
N GLY A 104 -3.46 23.72 13.86
CA GLY A 104 -3.86 25.11 13.66
C GLY A 104 -3.72 25.94 14.95
N PRO A 105 -4.74 26.75 15.30
CA PRO A 105 -4.70 27.62 16.50
C PRO A 105 -4.67 26.85 17.82
N GLN A 106 -5.00 25.54 17.82
CA GLN A 106 -5.00 24.71 19.05
C GLN A 106 -3.59 24.38 19.55
N LEU A 107 -2.54 24.63 18.74
CA LEU A 107 -1.15 24.38 19.09
C LEU A 107 -0.46 25.71 19.47
N PRO A 108 -0.26 25.99 20.74
CA PRO A 108 0.47 27.19 21.15
C PRO A 108 1.93 27.13 20.69
N ALA A 109 2.49 28.25 20.26
CA ALA A 109 3.83 28.31 19.70
C ALA A 109 4.91 27.76 20.66
N ALA A 110 4.74 27.95 21.97
CA ALA A 110 5.67 27.45 22.98
C ALA A 110 5.75 25.90 23.04
N GLN A 111 4.66 25.19 22.69
CA GLN A 111 4.60 23.72 22.70
C GLN A 111 4.80 23.10 21.31
N ALA A 112 4.78 23.90 20.25
CA ALA A 112 4.75 23.41 18.87
C ALA A 112 5.92 22.47 18.55
N GLU A 113 7.14 22.82 18.96
CA GLU A 113 8.31 21.99 18.73
C GLU A 113 8.26 20.67 19.50
N ALA A 114 7.91 20.71 20.77
CA ALA A 114 7.83 19.54 21.62
C ALA A 114 6.74 18.56 21.13
N VAL A 115 5.58 19.07 20.75
CA VAL A 115 4.49 18.26 20.19
C VAL A 115 4.90 17.66 18.84
N PHE A 116 5.57 18.43 17.98
CA PHE A 116 6.08 17.91 16.71
C PHE A 116 7.05 16.76 16.93
N GLN A 117 8.04 16.92 17.81
CA GLN A 117 9.03 15.88 18.08
C GLN A 117 8.39 14.61 18.64
N GLU A 118 7.40 14.76 19.52
CA GLU A 118 6.64 13.61 20.04
C GLU A 118 5.86 12.90 18.92
N CYS A 119 5.17 13.63 18.04
CA CYS A 119 4.48 13.07 16.88
C CYS A 119 5.47 12.40 15.91
N TRP A 120 6.62 13.03 15.67
CA TRP A 120 7.67 12.49 14.81
C TRP A 120 8.19 11.15 15.29
N GLN A 121 8.44 11.02 16.60
CA GLN A 121 8.88 9.76 17.21
C GLN A 121 7.74 8.73 17.26
N ALA A 122 6.51 9.15 17.55
CA ALA A 122 5.38 8.24 17.61
C ALA A 122 5.18 7.51 16.27
N PHE A 123 5.27 8.20 15.14
CA PHE A 123 5.14 7.59 13.82
C PHE A 123 6.40 6.84 13.33
N ALA A 124 7.49 6.88 14.09
CA ALA A 124 8.63 5.99 13.91
C ALA A 124 8.47 4.65 14.65
N ASP A 125 7.45 4.51 15.51
CA ASP A 125 7.14 3.28 16.24
C ASP A 125 6.06 2.48 15.53
N ALA A 126 6.26 1.18 15.44
CA ALA A 126 5.31 0.23 14.87
C ALA A 126 3.92 0.29 15.52
N LYS A 127 3.80 0.71 16.79
CA LYS A 127 2.52 0.83 17.52
C LYS A 127 1.56 1.82 16.87
N ALA A 128 2.08 2.87 16.23
CA ALA A 128 1.26 3.85 15.53
C ALA A 128 0.68 3.35 14.19
N TRP A 129 0.97 2.11 13.82
CA TRP A 129 0.58 1.56 12.53
C TRP A 129 -0.12 0.22 12.66
N ARG A 130 -1.18 0.05 11.91
CA ARG A 130 -1.88 -1.21 11.65
C ARG A 130 -1.53 -1.71 10.25
N VAL A 131 -1.27 -3.00 10.11
CA VAL A 131 -0.98 -3.65 8.83
C VAL A 131 -2.29 -3.88 8.07
N SER A 132 -2.26 -3.74 6.76
CA SER A 132 -3.36 -4.12 5.88
C SER A 132 -3.69 -5.60 6.04
N LEU A 133 -4.99 -5.88 6.15
CA LEU A 133 -5.47 -7.25 6.35
C LEU A 133 -5.12 -8.12 5.14
N GLY A 134 -4.70 -9.36 5.43
CA GLY A 134 -4.35 -10.31 4.39
C GLY A 134 -3.07 -10.01 3.62
N LEU A 135 -2.35 -8.93 3.93
CA LEU A 135 -1.14 -8.53 3.20
C LEU A 135 -0.14 -9.68 3.02
N VAL A 136 0.25 -10.34 4.11
CA VAL A 136 1.28 -11.40 4.07
C VAL A 136 0.83 -12.56 3.16
N SER A 137 -0.45 -12.91 3.21
CA SER A 137 -1.02 -13.93 2.33
C SER A 137 -0.98 -13.50 0.87
N VAL A 138 -1.29 -12.22 0.58
CA VAL A 138 -1.22 -11.65 -0.77
C VAL A 138 0.22 -11.66 -1.30
N LEU A 139 1.20 -11.23 -0.49
CA LEU A 139 2.61 -11.26 -0.86
C LEU A 139 3.08 -12.69 -1.14
N GLY A 140 2.67 -13.65 -0.31
CA GLY A 140 2.94 -15.08 -0.50
C GLY A 140 2.34 -15.61 -1.81
N ALA A 141 1.09 -15.27 -2.13
CA ALA A 141 0.43 -15.66 -3.36
C ALA A 141 1.13 -15.08 -4.61
N LEU A 142 1.54 -13.82 -4.58
CA LEU A 142 2.29 -13.18 -5.66
C LEU A 142 3.66 -13.83 -5.86
N LYS A 143 4.38 -14.13 -4.78
CA LYS A 143 5.67 -14.86 -4.84
C LYS A 143 5.50 -16.27 -5.38
N PHE A 144 4.42 -16.97 -5.03
CA PHE A 144 4.10 -18.28 -5.60
C PHE A 144 3.90 -18.22 -7.12
N LEU A 145 3.38 -17.11 -7.65
CA LEU A 145 3.28 -16.85 -9.09
C LEU A 145 4.61 -16.47 -9.75
N GLY A 146 5.72 -16.44 -9.00
CA GLY A 146 7.03 -16.00 -9.48
C GLY A 146 7.16 -14.49 -9.67
N ILE A 147 6.28 -13.71 -9.03
CA ILE A 147 6.26 -12.23 -9.11
C ILE A 147 7.09 -11.67 -7.96
N LYS A 148 8.00 -10.77 -8.29
CA LYS A 148 8.74 -10.01 -7.28
C LYS A 148 7.81 -8.99 -6.62
N VAL A 149 7.91 -8.84 -5.31
CA VAL A 149 7.09 -7.91 -4.53
C VAL A 149 7.95 -6.90 -3.79
N ALA A 150 7.64 -5.63 -3.89
CA ALA A 150 8.42 -4.58 -3.26
C ALA A 150 7.55 -3.44 -2.74
N VAL A 151 8.14 -2.57 -1.94
CA VAL A 151 7.55 -1.30 -1.53
C VAL A 151 8.10 -0.19 -2.43
N LEU A 152 7.24 0.74 -2.84
CA LEU A 152 7.60 2.02 -3.45
C LEU A 152 6.71 3.11 -2.86
N SER A 153 7.26 3.95 -2.00
CA SER A 153 6.47 4.94 -1.24
C SER A 153 7.16 6.30 -1.12
N ASN A 154 6.34 7.35 -1.12
CA ASN A 154 6.77 8.70 -0.77
C ASN A 154 6.91 8.82 0.75
N ALA A 155 8.02 8.33 1.27
CA ALA A 155 8.26 8.21 2.69
C ALA A 155 9.74 8.44 3.02
N ASP A 156 10.00 8.71 4.29
CA ASP A 156 11.33 8.83 4.87
C ASP A 156 11.82 7.52 5.50
N ALA A 157 13.09 7.49 5.91
CA ALA A 157 13.76 6.30 6.44
C ALA A 157 13.12 5.68 7.69
N ARG A 158 12.28 6.43 8.44
CA ARG A 158 11.56 5.89 9.60
C ARG A 158 10.67 4.72 9.22
N MET A 159 10.08 4.75 8.00
CA MET A 159 9.17 3.70 7.55
C MET A 159 9.87 2.35 7.34
N ARG A 160 11.14 2.34 7.01
CA ARG A 160 11.94 1.10 6.95
C ARG A 160 11.98 0.43 8.32
N ARG A 161 12.27 1.20 9.36
CA ARG A 161 12.28 0.73 10.75
C ARG A 161 10.91 0.20 11.19
N VAL A 162 9.82 0.88 10.81
CA VAL A 162 8.45 0.42 11.08
C VAL A 162 8.20 -0.94 10.42
N LEU A 163 8.61 -1.13 9.16
CA LEU A 163 8.47 -2.41 8.47
C LEU A 163 9.27 -3.54 9.14
N GLU A 164 10.47 -3.25 9.64
CA GLU A 164 11.31 -4.19 10.40
C GLU A 164 10.65 -4.57 11.73
N GLN A 165 10.19 -3.60 12.50
CA GLN A 165 9.49 -3.82 13.78
C GLN A 165 8.19 -4.61 13.62
N LYS A 166 7.52 -4.49 12.46
CA LYS A 166 6.32 -5.26 12.10
C LYS A 166 6.64 -6.63 11.50
N ASP A 167 7.92 -6.99 11.37
CA ASP A 167 8.38 -8.22 10.71
C ASP A 167 7.89 -8.34 9.25
N LEU A 168 7.66 -7.19 8.59
CA LEU A 168 7.19 -7.12 7.21
C LEU A 168 8.32 -7.02 6.19
N ALA A 169 9.46 -6.43 6.56
CA ALA A 169 10.56 -6.16 5.64
C ALA A 169 11.03 -7.44 4.89
N ARG A 170 11.08 -8.57 5.56
CA ARG A 170 11.48 -9.88 4.99
C ARG A 170 10.54 -10.41 3.89
N HIS A 171 9.32 -9.91 3.83
CA HIS A 171 8.34 -10.33 2.83
C HIS A 171 8.50 -9.62 1.50
N PHE A 172 9.30 -8.56 1.43
CA PHE A 172 9.55 -7.78 0.23
C PHE A 172 10.92 -8.08 -0.37
N ASP A 173 11.00 -8.10 -1.70
CA ASP A 173 12.24 -8.27 -2.46
C ASP A 173 12.98 -6.93 -2.62
N GLY A 174 12.36 -5.81 -2.23
CA GLY A 174 12.92 -4.48 -2.19
C GLY A 174 12.04 -3.49 -1.43
N ILE A 175 12.64 -2.48 -0.83
CA ILE A 175 11.95 -1.39 -0.15
C ILE A 175 12.56 -0.09 -0.68
N PHE A 176 11.77 0.68 -1.41
CA PHE A 176 12.18 1.91 -2.09
C PHE A 176 11.40 3.08 -1.49
N LEU A 177 12.08 3.88 -0.67
CA LEU A 177 11.54 5.07 -0.03
C LEU A 177 12.06 6.31 -0.75
N SER A 178 11.21 7.29 -1.02
CA SER A 178 11.57 8.46 -1.82
C SER A 178 12.77 9.23 -1.27
N GLU A 179 12.92 9.32 0.05
CA GLU A 179 14.07 9.96 0.68
C GLU A 179 15.38 9.21 0.38
N GLU A 180 15.34 7.88 0.33
CA GLU A 180 16.53 7.04 0.09
C GLU A 180 16.92 6.98 -1.40
N ILE A 181 15.92 6.95 -2.29
CA ILE A 181 16.14 6.82 -3.73
C ILE A 181 16.28 8.16 -4.45
N GLY A 182 16.02 9.28 -3.75
CA GLY A 182 16.19 10.63 -4.28
C GLY A 182 15.13 11.07 -5.30
N CYS A 183 14.04 10.32 -5.45
CA CYS A 183 12.92 10.70 -6.31
C CYS A 183 11.58 10.18 -5.73
N ALA A 184 10.51 10.96 -5.92
CA ALA A 184 9.20 10.68 -5.35
C ALA A 184 8.16 10.43 -6.45
N LYS A 185 7.16 9.60 -6.19
CA LYS A 185 5.95 9.49 -7.00
C LYS A 185 5.25 10.86 -7.05
N PRO A 186 4.68 11.30 -8.16
CA PRO A 186 4.46 10.59 -9.42
C PRO A 186 5.60 10.75 -10.46
N ASP A 187 6.82 11.19 -10.08
CA ASP A 187 7.93 11.27 -11.03
C ASP A 187 8.20 9.88 -11.66
N PRO A 188 8.22 9.76 -13.00
CA PRO A 188 8.52 8.50 -13.70
C PRO A 188 9.81 7.83 -13.24
N LYS A 189 10.78 8.60 -12.75
CA LYS A 189 12.07 8.09 -12.24
C LYS A 189 11.90 7.15 -11.07
N ALA A 190 10.89 7.38 -10.20
CA ALA A 190 10.64 6.53 -9.04
C ALA A 190 10.25 5.09 -9.46
N TYR A 191 9.34 4.97 -10.43
CA TYR A 191 8.91 3.65 -10.95
C TYR A 191 10.01 2.99 -11.77
N ALA A 192 10.75 3.77 -12.57
CA ALA A 192 11.88 3.25 -13.32
C ALA A 192 13.02 2.76 -12.40
N TYR A 193 13.27 3.45 -11.28
CA TYR A 193 14.18 3.00 -10.24
C TYR A 193 13.77 1.64 -9.67
N ALA A 194 12.52 1.51 -9.26
CA ALA A 194 11.98 0.27 -8.69
C ALA A 194 12.06 -0.89 -9.69
N ALA A 195 11.65 -0.68 -10.94
CA ALA A 195 11.71 -1.69 -12.00
C ALA A 195 13.16 -2.17 -12.24
N ARG A 196 14.11 -1.23 -12.38
CA ARG A 196 15.52 -1.54 -12.56
C ARG A 196 16.12 -2.30 -11.39
N SER A 197 15.84 -1.85 -10.16
CA SER A 197 16.33 -2.51 -8.94
C SER A 197 15.79 -3.92 -8.78
N LEU A 198 14.56 -4.16 -9.26
CA LEU A 198 13.96 -5.49 -9.30
C LEU A 198 14.39 -6.32 -10.53
N GLY A 199 15.17 -5.75 -11.46
CA GLY A 199 15.62 -6.44 -12.67
C GLY A 199 14.48 -6.78 -13.62
N VAL A 200 13.47 -5.91 -13.74
CA VAL A 200 12.31 -6.10 -14.62
C VAL A 200 12.16 -4.91 -15.57
N ALA A 201 11.52 -5.14 -16.72
CA ALA A 201 11.13 -4.05 -17.59
C ALA A 201 10.03 -3.21 -16.92
N LEU A 202 10.04 -1.89 -17.13
CA LEU A 202 9.04 -0.99 -16.55
C LEU A 202 7.60 -1.37 -16.98
N THR A 203 7.44 -1.85 -18.21
CA THR A 203 6.17 -2.35 -18.75
C THR A 203 5.67 -3.64 -18.06
N ALA A 204 6.54 -4.33 -17.33
CA ALA A 204 6.22 -5.53 -16.56
C ALA A 204 6.03 -5.23 -15.06
N LEU A 205 6.06 -3.95 -14.66
CA LEU A 205 5.82 -3.49 -13.31
C LEU A 205 4.35 -3.11 -13.13
N VAL A 206 3.75 -3.58 -12.06
CA VAL A 206 2.45 -3.10 -11.55
C VAL A 206 2.70 -2.36 -10.24
N HIS A 207 2.18 -1.15 -10.12
CA HIS A 207 2.19 -0.41 -8.87
C HIS A 207 0.79 -0.33 -8.27
N ILE A 208 0.67 -0.58 -6.97
CA ILE A 208 -0.60 -0.64 -6.23
C ILE A 208 -0.55 0.36 -5.09
N GLY A 209 -1.53 1.25 -5.03
CA GLY A 209 -1.67 2.22 -3.94
C GLY A 209 -3.04 2.87 -3.91
N ASP A 210 -3.24 3.82 -3.01
CA ASP A 210 -4.53 4.48 -2.78
C ASP A 210 -4.63 5.89 -3.40
N SER A 211 -3.51 6.48 -3.81
CA SER A 211 -3.47 7.82 -4.39
C SER A 211 -3.74 7.79 -5.91
N PRO A 212 -4.82 8.42 -6.41
CA PRO A 212 -5.12 8.48 -7.84
C PRO A 212 -3.95 9.00 -8.69
N VAL A 213 -3.25 10.02 -8.21
CA VAL A 213 -2.14 10.65 -8.93
C VAL A 213 -0.85 9.85 -8.80
N GLU A 214 -0.47 9.51 -7.56
CA GLU A 214 0.83 8.89 -7.27
C GLU A 214 0.85 7.39 -7.61
N ASP A 215 -0.31 6.71 -7.53
CA ASP A 215 -0.37 5.25 -7.69
C ASP A 215 -1.18 4.80 -8.92
N GLY A 216 -1.99 5.71 -9.46
CA GLY A 216 -2.78 5.48 -10.67
C GLY A 216 -2.14 6.10 -11.90
N GLU A 217 -2.10 7.42 -11.99
CA GLU A 217 -1.62 8.15 -13.16
C GLU A 217 -0.10 8.10 -13.31
N GLY A 218 0.63 8.25 -12.20
CA GLY A 218 2.08 8.26 -12.17
C GLY A 218 2.72 7.02 -12.80
N PRO A 219 2.41 5.79 -12.36
CA PRO A 219 2.96 4.59 -12.98
C PRO A 219 2.56 4.48 -14.45
N ARG A 220 1.33 4.81 -14.82
CA ARG A 220 0.87 4.78 -16.20
C ARG A 220 1.65 5.76 -17.08
N ASN A 221 1.86 6.98 -16.62
CA ASN A 221 2.64 7.99 -17.34
C ASN A 221 4.11 7.58 -17.47
N ALA A 222 4.63 6.79 -16.54
CA ALA A 222 5.95 6.20 -16.61
C ALA A 222 6.03 5.01 -17.58
N GLY A 223 4.91 4.40 -17.98
CA GLY A 223 4.84 3.19 -18.81
C GLY A 223 4.69 1.89 -18.03
N ALA A 224 4.36 1.97 -16.74
CA ALA A 224 3.97 0.85 -15.89
C ALA A 224 2.45 0.72 -15.78
N VAL A 225 1.96 -0.26 -15.05
CA VAL A 225 0.52 -0.42 -14.76
C VAL A 225 0.22 0.15 -13.39
N GLY A 226 -0.78 1.04 -13.29
CA GLY A 226 -1.31 1.55 -12.05
C GLY A 226 -2.56 0.81 -11.61
N VAL A 227 -2.63 0.45 -10.32
CA VAL A 227 -3.80 -0.17 -9.68
C VAL A 227 -4.18 0.64 -8.45
N ILE A 228 -5.40 1.13 -8.41
CA ILE A 228 -5.93 1.80 -7.22
C ILE A 228 -6.60 0.79 -6.32
N ILE A 229 -6.19 0.78 -5.05
CA ILE A 229 -6.77 -0.07 -4.01
C ILE A 229 -7.69 0.75 -3.11
N GLY A 230 -8.86 0.20 -2.79
CA GLY A 230 -9.86 0.94 -2.02
C GLY A 230 -10.36 2.17 -2.81
N GLY A 231 -10.86 3.17 -2.09
CA GLY A 231 -11.25 4.44 -2.69
C GLY A 231 -12.51 4.38 -3.56
N ARG A 232 -13.18 5.54 -3.70
CA ARG A 232 -14.43 5.64 -4.48
C ARG A 232 -14.20 5.89 -5.96
N HIS A 233 -13.04 6.42 -6.34
CA HIS A 233 -12.73 6.81 -7.71
C HIS A 233 -11.31 6.37 -8.09
N ALA A 234 -11.22 5.56 -9.14
CA ALA A 234 -9.97 5.35 -9.86
C ALA A 234 -9.93 6.28 -11.07
N PRO A 235 -8.77 6.83 -11.44
CA PRO A 235 -8.62 7.57 -12.68
C PRO A 235 -9.02 6.73 -13.90
N GLU A 236 -9.46 7.39 -14.95
CA GLU A 236 -9.79 6.71 -16.21
C GLU A 236 -8.58 5.87 -16.68
N LYS A 237 -8.84 4.64 -17.09
CA LYS A 237 -7.82 3.65 -17.53
C LYS A 237 -6.88 3.12 -16.43
N CYS A 238 -7.15 3.39 -15.15
CA CYS A 238 -6.49 2.70 -14.05
C CYS A 238 -7.28 1.46 -13.66
N LEU A 239 -6.55 0.39 -13.33
CA LEU A 239 -7.16 -0.80 -12.76
C LEU A 239 -7.55 -0.55 -11.31
N ARG A 240 -8.50 -1.33 -10.80
CA ARG A 240 -8.98 -1.19 -9.44
C ARG A 240 -9.04 -2.54 -8.73
N ALA A 241 -8.56 -2.57 -7.50
CA ALA A 241 -8.83 -3.60 -6.52
C ALA A 241 -9.62 -2.97 -5.36
N GLU A 242 -10.68 -3.60 -4.92
CA GLU A 242 -11.45 -3.03 -3.80
C GLU A 242 -10.74 -3.26 -2.47
N ARG A 243 -10.12 -4.41 -2.31
CA ARG A 243 -9.42 -4.83 -1.09
C ARG A 243 -8.08 -5.47 -1.45
N MET A 244 -7.18 -5.53 -0.46
CA MET A 244 -5.90 -6.21 -0.60
C MET A 244 -6.07 -7.67 -1.07
N ALA A 245 -7.06 -8.38 -0.56
CA ALA A 245 -7.35 -9.77 -0.94
C ALA A 245 -7.72 -9.97 -2.41
N ASP A 246 -8.14 -8.91 -3.12
CA ASP A 246 -8.53 -8.98 -4.52
C ASP A 246 -7.33 -8.85 -5.48
N VAL A 247 -6.18 -8.39 -4.97
CA VAL A 247 -4.95 -8.17 -5.76
C VAL A 247 -4.48 -9.44 -6.49
N PRO A 248 -4.38 -10.63 -5.87
CA PRO A 248 -3.91 -11.82 -6.57
C PRO A 248 -4.79 -12.20 -7.77
N LYS A 249 -6.11 -12.06 -7.65
CA LYS A 249 -7.05 -12.30 -8.77
C LYS A 249 -6.82 -11.32 -9.92
N LEU A 250 -6.65 -10.05 -9.60
CA LEU A 250 -6.38 -9.02 -10.60
C LEU A 250 -5.07 -9.29 -11.34
N ILE A 251 -4.00 -9.59 -10.61
CA ILE A 251 -2.71 -9.91 -11.21
C ILE A 251 -2.79 -11.18 -12.06
N GLN A 252 -3.53 -12.20 -11.62
CA GLN A 252 -3.76 -13.41 -12.39
C GLN A 252 -4.53 -13.12 -13.71
N ALA A 253 -5.53 -12.24 -13.68
CA ALA A 253 -6.24 -11.82 -14.88
C ALA A 253 -5.29 -11.15 -15.89
N LEU A 254 -4.42 -10.25 -15.43
CA LEU A 254 -3.39 -9.62 -16.27
C LEU A 254 -2.41 -10.63 -16.88
N LEU A 255 -2.00 -11.64 -16.12
CA LEU A 255 -1.14 -12.72 -16.62
C LEU A 255 -1.85 -13.56 -17.70
N ASN A 256 -3.14 -13.83 -17.54
CA ASN A 256 -3.93 -14.61 -18.46
C ASN A 256 -4.20 -13.85 -19.76
N GLU A 257 -4.51 -12.55 -19.70
CA GLU A 257 -4.66 -11.69 -20.87
C GLU A 257 -3.37 -11.60 -21.70
N GLY A 258 -2.23 -11.47 -21.05
CA GLY A 258 -0.92 -11.51 -21.70
C GLY A 258 -0.64 -12.84 -22.41
N ARG A 259 -1.08 -13.96 -21.84
CA ARG A 259 -0.93 -15.31 -22.42
C ARG A 259 -1.89 -15.57 -23.56
N ALA A 260 -3.13 -15.08 -23.49
CA ALA A 260 -4.14 -15.29 -24.54
C ALA A 260 -3.74 -14.68 -25.90
N LYS A 261 -2.94 -13.61 -25.87
CA LYS A 261 -2.40 -12.96 -27.08
C LYS A 261 -1.13 -13.62 -27.62
N GLY A 262 -0.46 -14.47 -26.84
CA GLY A 262 0.80 -15.13 -27.19
C GLY A 262 0.67 -16.61 -27.57
N LYS A 263 -0.50 -17.13 -27.95
CA LYS A 263 -0.63 -18.49 -28.46
C LYS A 263 0.01 -18.59 -29.85
N PHE A 264 1.32 -18.65 -29.87
CA PHE A 264 2.00 -19.21 -31.05
C PHE A 264 1.66 -20.71 -31.16
N SER A 265 1.38 -21.14 -32.39
CA SER A 265 1.27 -22.58 -32.62
C SER A 265 2.56 -23.27 -32.14
N ARG A 266 2.46 -24.53 -31.70
CA ARG A 266 3.62 -25.34 -31.25
C ARG A 266 4.76 -25.30 -32.25
N HIS A 267 4.43 -25.23 -33.55
CA HIS A 267 5.40 -25.08 -34.64
C HIS A 267 6.21 -23.77 -34.54
N VAL A 268 5.56 -22.64 -34.25
CA VAL A 268 6.23 -21.34 -34.08
C VAL A 268 7.06 -21.33 -32.79
N VAL A 269 6.59 -21.94 -31.71
CA VAL A 269 7.36 -22.07 -30.44
C VAL A 269 8.64 -22.87 -30.66
N ASN A 270 8.57 -23.99 -31.38
CA ASN A 270 9.75 -24.79 -31.71
C ASN A 270 10.69 -24.08 -32.69
N LEU A 271 10.17 -23.33 -33.63
CA LEU A 271 10.97 -22.51 -34.55
C LEU A 271 11.74 -21.42 -33.79
N LEU A 272 11.11 -20.78 -32.82
CA LEU A 272 11.75 -19.80 -31.93
C LEU A 272 12.76 -20.44 -30.97
N ALA A 273 12.52 -21.68 -30.51
CA ALA A 273 13.45 -22.44 -29.70
C ALA A 273 14.71 -22.77 -30.49
N ASN A 274 14.56 -23.23 -31.75
CA ASN A 274 15.66 -23.48 -32.66
C ASN A 274 16.49 -22.22 -32.95
N LEU A 275 15.82 -21.09 -33.20
CA LEU A 275 16.50 -19.80 -33.42
C LEU A 275 17.30 -19.31 -32.19
N ARG A 276 16.88 -19.72 -30.99
CA ARG A 276 17.52 -19.36 -29.71
C ARG A 276 18.51 -20.39 -29.19
N GLY A 277 18.73 -21.51 -29.91
CA GLY A 277 19.59 -22.60 -29.47
C GLY A 277 19.08 -23.32 -28.19
N VAL A 278 17.78 -23.22 -27.91
CA VAL A 278 17.15 -23.90 -26.75
C VAL A 278 16.54 -25.22 -27.24
N PRO A 279 16.64 -26.34 -26.48
CA PRO A 279 16.05 -27.61 -26.87
C PRO A 279 14.55 -27.48 -27.21
N GLU A 280 14.14 -28.08 -28.32
CA GLU A 280 12.72 -28.18 -28.66
C GLU A 280 11.95 -28.96 -27.59
N ASP A 281 10.75 -28.48 -27.26
CA ASP A 281 9.82 -29.24 -26.43
C ASP A 281 9.32 -30.46 -27.20
N ARG A 282 10.00 -31.58 -27.03
CA ARG A 282 9.64 -32.92 -27.56
C ARG A 282 8.80 -33.70 -26.57
N GLY A 283 8.34 -33.10 -25.49
CA GLY A 283 7.51 -33.75 -24.49
C GLY A 283 6.33 -34.47 -25.17
N ARG A 284 6.25 -35.79 -25.03
CA ARG A 284 5.04 -36.56 -25.34
C ARG A 284 3.92 -35.88 -24.57
N SER A 285 2.90 -35.39 -25.30
CA SER A 285 1.61 -35.08 -24.74
C SER A 285 1.13 -36.32 -23.99
N THR A 286 1.38 -36.41 -22.72
CA THR A 286 0.56 -37.25 -21.88
C THR A 286 -0.80 -36.57 -21.90
N ASP A 287 -1.86 -37.29 -22.24
CA ASP A 287 -3.27 -36.92 -22.18
C ASP A 287 -3.73 -36.64 -20.73
N ARG A 288 -2.95 -35.83 -20.02
CA ARG A 288 -3.45 -35.13 -18.85
C ARG A 288 -4.19 -33.94 -19.38
N GLU A 289 -5.49 -33.89 -19.14
CA GLU A 289 -6.26 -32.67 -19.24
C GLU A 289 -5.43 -31.54 -18.64
N LEU A 290 -5.00 -30.61 -19.49
CA LEU A 290 -4.31 -29.43 -19.03
C LEU A 290 -5.30 -28.68 -18.16
N LYS A 291 -5.13 -28.81 -16.85
CA LYS A 291 -5.87 -27.98 -15.90
C LYS A 291 -5.67 -26.54 -16.32
N THR A 292 -6.75 -25.82 -16.47
CA THR A 292 -6.67 -24.38 -16.73
C THR A 292 -5.90 -23.74 -15.57
N MET A 293 -5.26 -22.60 -15.81
CA MET A 293 -4.56 -21.89 -14.71
C MET A 293 -5.53 -21.55 -13.58
N ASP A 294 -6.82 -21.31 -13.90
CA ASP A 294 -7.87 -21.08 -12.92
C ASP A 294 -8.12 -22.30 -12.03
N GLU A 295 -8.10 -23.51 -12.57
CA GLU A 295 -8.21 -24.76 -11.81
C GLU A 295 -6.98 -24.99 -10.95
N ALA A 296 -5.77 -24.77 -11.49
CA ALA A 296 -4.53 -24.90 -10.74
C ALA A 296 -4.42 -23.84 -9.64
N MET A 297 -4.85 -22.62 -9.92
CA MET A 297 -4.92 -21.52 -8.93
C MET A 297 -6.02 -21.77 -7.91
N GLY A 298 -7.19 -22.24 -8.33
CA GLY A 298 -8.25 -22.64 -7.42
C GLY A 298 -7.81 -23.74 -6.44
N GLU A 299 -7.04 -24.72 -6.91
CA GLU A 299 -6.44 -25.72 -6.04
C GLU A 299 -5.36 -25.14 -5.12
N ALA A 300 -4.50 -24.27 -5.63
CA ALA A 300 -3.49 -23.58 -4.83
C ALA A 300 -4.15 -22.68 -3.76
N PHE A 301 -5.16 -21.90 -4.12
CA PHE A 301 -5.93 -21.08 -3.18
C PHE A 301 -6.63 -21.94 -2.12
N LYS A 302 -7.24 -23.07 -2.52
CA LYS A 302 -7.82 -24.04 -1.57
C LYS A 302 -6.77 -24.63 -0.65
N LYS A 303 -5.62 -25.04 -1.19
CA LYS A 303 -4.51 -25.63 -0.42
C LYS A 303 -3.88 -24.62 0.54
N MET A 304 -3.82 -23.35 0.15
CA MET A 304 -3.33 -22.23 0.97
C MET A 304 -4.44 -21.59 1.82
N ARG A 305 -5.68 -22.11 1.77
CA ARG A 305 -6.88 -21.56 2.43
C ARG A 305 -7.18 -20.10 2.08
N LEU A 306 -6.73 -19.63 0.94
CA LEU A 306 -6.96 -18.27 0.44
C LEU A 306 -8.35 -18.10 -0.21
N ASP A 307 -9.05 -19.20 -0.45
CA ASP A 307 -10.44 -19.25 -0.94
C ASP A 307 -11.47 -19.01 0.18
N LYS A 308 -11.04 -19.12 1.42
CA LYS A 308 -11.90 -18.85 2.58
C LYS A 308 -11.62 -17.43 3.10
N PRO A 309 -12.67 -16.69 3.48
CA PRO A 309 -12.46 -15.44 4.18
C PRO A 309 -11.61 -15.74 5.43
N VAL A 310 -10.52 -15.00 5.59
CA VAL A 310 -9.68 -15.12 6.78
C VAL A 310 -10.56 -14.72 7.97
N PRO A 311 -10.66 -15.56 9.02
CA PRO A 311 -11.54 -15.26 10.16
C PRO A 311 -11.38 -13.85 10.72
N GLU A 312 -10.14 -13.36 10.76
CA GLU A 312 -9.84 -12.01 11.23
C GLU A 312 -10.55 -10.94 10.41
N ASP A 313 -10.55 -11.06 9.08
CA ASP A 313 -11.15 -10.09 8.18
C ASP A 313 -12.66 -9.99 8.38
N VAL A 314 -13.30 -11.16 8.52
CA VAL A 314 -14.73 -11.25 8.77
C VAL A 314 -15.09 -10.66 10.13
N ILE A 315 -14.32 -10.99 11.17
CA ILE A 315 -14.54 -10.50 12.53
C ILE A 315 -14.38 -8.98 12.58
N ILE A 316 -13.36 -8.43 11.92
CA ILE A 316 -13.14 -6.97 11.93
C ILE A 316 -14.24 -6.26 11.17
N ALA A 317 -14.68 -6.78 10.02
CA ALA A 317 -15.77 -6.18 9.25
C ALA A 317 -17.06 -6.07 10.05
N HIS A 318 -17.33 -7.04 10.94
CA HIS A 318 -18.54 -7.09 11.77
C HIS A 318 -18.31 -6.65 13.22
N TRP A 319 -17.10 -6.14 13.57
CA TRP A 319 -16.76 -5.86 14.97
C TRP A 319 -17.73 -4.92 15.68
N SER A 320 -18.19 -3.89 14.98
CA SER A 320 -19.18 -2.93 15.51
C SER A 320 -20.57 -3.51 15.69
N GLU A 321 -20.89 -4.65 15.09
CA GLU A 321 -22.17 -5.35 15.20
C GLU A 321 -22.13 -6.41 16.31
N LEU A 322 -20.95 -6.95 16.59
CA LEU A 322 -20.74 -7.98 17.59
C LEU A 322 -20.81 -7.44 19.02
N LEU A 323 -20.51 -6.17 19.21
CA LEU A 323 -20.39 -5.50 20.51
C LEU A 323 -21.18 -4.19 20.56
N PRO A 324 -21.59 -3.74 21.77
CA PRO A 324 -22.06 -2.38 21.94
C PRO A 324 -21.05 -1.37 21.39
N LEU A 325 -21.51 -0.33 20.70
CA LEU A 325 -20.69 0.63 19.99
C LEU A 325 -19.59 1.26 20.87
N LYS A 326 -19.89 1.45 22.16
CA LYS A 326 -18.96 1.96 23.18
C LYS A 326 -17.74 1.04 23.37
N LEU A 327 -17.93 -0.27 23.35
CA LEU A 327 -16.87 -1.26 23.49
C LEU A 327 -16.15 -1.49 22.16
N ALA A 328 -16.89 -1.56 21.06
CA ALA A 328 -16.33 -1.75 19.73
C ALA A 328 -15.33 -0.65 19.32
N ARG A 329 -15.61 0.61 19.69
CA ARG A 329 -14.71 1.75 19.41
C ARG A 329 -13.43 1.76 20.24
N ARG A 330 -13.42 1.07 21.39
CA ARG A 330 -12.31 1.06 22.35
C ARG A 330 -11.60 -0.30 22.43
N SER A 331 -11.88 -1.16 21.45
CA SER A 331 -11.24 -2.47 21.30
C SER A 331 -11.15 -2.84 19.81
N ALA A 332 -10.22 -3.68 19.47
CA ALA A 332 -10.07 -4.18 18.09
C ALA A 332 -9.50 -5.60 18.07
N PRO A 333 -9.97 -6.47 17.18
CA PRO A 333 -9.27 -7.72 16.89
C PRO A 333 -7.86 -7.41 16.39
N LEU A 334 -6.86 -8.10 16.93
CA LEU A 334 -5.45 -7.86 16.60
C LEU A 334 -4.91 -8.95 15.67
N LYS A 335 -5.09 -10.21 16.05
CA LYS A 335 -4.60 -11.37 15.28
C LYS A 335 -5.21 -12.66 15.80
N MET A 336 -5.20 -13.70 14.95
CA MET A 336 -5.35 -15.07 15.41
C MET A 336 -4.00 -15.61 15.87
N ALA A 337 -3.97 -16.17 17.06
CA ALA A 337 -2.84 -16.91 17.59
C ALA A 337 -3.05 -18.42 17.38
N ASP A 338 -1.98 -19.19 17.54
CA ASP A 338 -2.02 -20.65 17.41
C ASP A 338 -3.12 -21.27 18.28
N GLY A 339 -3.73 -22.32 17.76
CA GLY A 339 -4.81 -23.04 18.45
C GLY A 339 -6.20 -22.37 18.36
N GLY A 340 -6.40 -21.43 17.42
CA GLY A 340 -7.71 -20.78 17.20
C GLY A 340 -8.05 -19.72 18.26
N ARG A 341 -7.06 -19.05 18.82
CA ARG A 341 -7.23 -17.99 19.83
C ARG A 341 -7.22 -16.62 19.16
N LEU A 342 -8.34 -15.90 19.21
CA LEU A 342 -8.42 -14.51 18.75
C LEU A 342 -7.88 -13.57 19.85
N VAL A 343 -6.86 -12.79 19.51
CA VAL A 343 -6.31 -11.75 20.38
C VAL A 343 -7.04 -10.45 20.09
N ILE A 344 -7.59 -9.84 21.14
CA ILE A 344 -8.35 -8.58 21.10
C ILE A 344 -7.57 -7.54 21.90
N GLN A 345 -7.22 -6.45 21.26
CA GLN A 345 -6.59 -5.30 21.88
C GLN A 345 -7.64 -4.42 22.53
N CYS A 346 -7.42 -4.03 23.77
CA CYS A 346 -8.28 -3.16 24.57
C CYS A 346 -7.54 -1.88 24.91
N GLU A 347 -8.23 -0.75 24.85
CA GLU A 347 -7.64 0.57 25.14
C GLU A 347 -7.07 0.65 26.56
N ASN A 348 -7.75 0.00 27.53
CA ASN A 348 -7.32 -0.02 28.93
C ASN A 348 -7.88 -1.23 29.70
N SER A 349 -7.48 -1.37 30.95
CA SER A 349 -7.89 -2.48 31.82
C SER A 349 -9.39 -2.51 32.15
N VAL A 350 -10.09 -1.36 32.11
CA VAL A 350 -11.53 -1.29 32.35
C VAL A 350 -12.29 -1.93 31.18
N ILE A 351 -11.95 -1.55 29.96
CA ILE A 351 -12.52 -2.15 28.73
C ILE A 351 -12.22 -3.64 28.66
N LYS A 352 -11.00 -4.03 29.04
CA LYS A 352 -10.61 -5.43 29.12
C LYS A 352 -11.47 -6.23 30.10
N ALA A 353 -11.76 -5.68 31.29
CA ALA A 353 -12.60 -6.32 32.27
C ALA A 353 -14.06 -6.45 31.78
N GLU A 354 -14.58 -5.41 31.15
CA GLU A 354 -15.93 -5.39 30.57
C GLU A 354 -16.08 -6.40 29.42
N LEU A 355 -15.09 -6.49 28.53
CA LEU A 355 -15.08 -7.48 27.46
C LEU A 355 -14.97 -8.92 27.97
N ARG A 356 -14.22 -9.16 29.05
CA ARG A 356 -14.17 -10.48 29.70
C ARG A 356 -15.53 -10.91 30.24
N PHE A 357 -16.31 -9.98 30.76
CA PHE A 357 -17.67 -10.29 31.23
C PHE A 357 -18.56 -10.77 30.06
N HIS A 358 -18.35 -10.24 28.87
CA HIS A 358 -19.09 -10.61 27.66
C HIS A 358 -18.42 -11.72 26.83
N GLU A 359 -17.31 -12.30 27.28
CA GLU A 359 -16.46 -13.22 26.51
C GLU A 359 -17.24 -14.37 25.87
N ARG A 360 -18.08 -15.06 26.64
CA ARG A 360 -18.85 -16.20 26.15
C ARG A 360 -19.85 -15.81 25.05
N ALA A 361 -20.54 -14.72 25.25
CA ALA A 361 -21.51 -14.22 24.27
C ALA A 361 -20.84 -13.71 23.00
N LEU A 362 -19.72 -13.01 23.15
CA LEU A 362 -18.92 -12.52 22.04
C LEU A 362 -18.34 -13.69 21.21
N LEU A 363 -17.78 -14.71 21.88
CA LEU A 363 -17.26 -15.88 21.21
C LEU A 363 -18.34 -16.66 20.44
N ALA A 364 -19.55 -16.77 21.00
CA ALA A 364 -20.69 -17.40 20.34
C ALA A 364 -21.04 -16.65 19.03
N LYS A 365 -21.20 -15.33 19.10
CA LYS A 365 -21.49 -14.49 17.92
C LYS A 365 -20.38 -14.54 16.86
N ILE A 366 -19.12 -14.56 17.29
CA ILE A 366 -17.98 -14.69 16.36
C ILE A 366 -18.06 -16.01 15.60
N ARG A 367 -18.41 -17.09 16.26
CA ARG A 367 -18.51 -18.44 15.61
C ARG A 367 -19.63 -18.53 14.61
N GLU A 368 -20.65 -17.70 14.69
CA GLU A 368 -21.75 -17.63 13.72
C GLU A 368 -21.34 -16.93 12.41
N LEU A 369 -20.25 -16.16 12.43
CA LEU A 369 -19.74 -15.51 11.25
C LEU A 369 -19.13 -16.52 10.24
N PRO A 370 -19.25 -16.26 8.93
CA PRO A 370 -18.72 -17.14 7.89
C PRO A 370 -17.20 -17.36 8.06
N GLY A 371 -16.79 -18.63 8.13
CA GLY A 371 -15.36 -18.98 8.27
C GLY A 371 -14.78 -18.86 9.68
N CYS A 372 -15.56 -18.42 10.69
CA CYS A 372 -15.09 -18.17 12.05
C CYS A 372 -15.38 -19.30 13.04
N ALA A 373 -15.94 -20.43 12.60
CA ALA A 373 -16.29 -21.59 13.46
C ALA A 373 -15.08 -22.19 14.20
N GLU A 374 -13.86 -22.02 13.67
CA GLU A 374 -12.62 -22.53 14.26
C GLU A 374 -12.08 -21.65 15.41
N VAL A 375 -12.68 -20.49 15.69
CA VAL A 375 -12.26 -19.64 16.81
C VAL A 375 -12.63 -20.31 18.13
N ARG A 376 -11.62 -20.70 18.91
CA ARG A 376 -11.79 -21.49 20.13
C ARG A 376 -11.84 -20.67 21.41
N SER A 377 -11.08 -19.58 21.45
CA SER A 377 -10.97 -18.75 22.64
C SER A 377 -10.62 -17.31 22.31
N LEU A 378 -10.90 -16.40 23.23
CA LEU A 378 -10.52 -14.99 23.14
C LEU A 378 -9.39 -14.71 24.13
N ALA A 379 -8.48 -13.84 23.74
CA ALA A 379 -7.45 -13.29 24.62
C ALA A 379 -7.51 -11.77 24.56
N PHE A 380 -7.53 -11.12 25.71
CA PHE A 380 -7.61 -9.67 25.79
C PHE A 380 -6.29 -9.11 26.27
N VAL A 381 -5.69 -8.21 25.46
CA VAL A 381 -4.43 -7.53 25.77
C VAL A 381 -4.67 -6.03 25.89
N ASN A 382 -3.90 -5.36 26.70
CA ASN A 382 -3.94 -3.90 26.76
C ASN A 382 -3.18 -3.33 25.55
N ALA A 383 -3.60 -2.15 25.09
CA ALA A 383 -2.94 -1.41 24.01
C ALA A 383 -1.52 -1.00 24.40
#